data_1382fcc75b7644063ab8b4b5115fcb45
#
_entry.id   1382fcc75b7644063ab8b4b5115fcb45
#
_cell.length_a   1.000
_cell.length_b   1.000
_cell.length_c   1.000
_cell.angle_alpha   90.00
_cell.angle_beta   90.00
_cell.angle_gamma   90.00
#
_symmetry.space_group_name_H-M   'P 1'
#
loop_
_entity.id
_entity.type
_entity.pdbx_description
1 polymer ?
#
loop_
_entity_poly.entity_id
_entity_poly.type
_entity_poly.pdbx_seq_one_letter_code
_entity_poly.pdbx_strand_id
1 'polypeptide(L)'
;MNPAFHSVITASDAERRDLFLGASARLGTAVQNIEKDFWVCWTLDALFNGLKAGGPRLLFKGGTSLSKAFGLIARFSEDIDITVFRDDLGQGAEITDLDALSGKKCRARLDAIRDACQTYIAGPLTAQFTHLAASVIPEERFRLEPDPDDKDGQSLLFWYPAVTATTGDYIRSAVKIEAGAKSALDPHVAASVTPYVTQDLPDLDLTVTNVITVKPERTFWDKVMILHGLRQWHDRRGELRHGGQRVSRHYYDVHQLMQAPSATAWQVDHELAIDCAHHARLFFGSADLGL
;
A
#
# COMPACT_ATOMS: atom_id res chain seq x y z
N MET A 1 -16.17 -10.16 2.08
CA MET A 1 -14.88 -10.83 2.37
C MET A 1 -14.92 -12.27 1.87
N ASN A 2 -13.78 -12.80 1.46
CA ASN A 2 -13.63 -14.19 1.00
C ASN A 2 -13.66 -15.16 2.21
N PRO A 3 -14.67 -16.05 2.31
CA PRO A 3 -14.83 -16.93 3.47
C PRO A 3 -13.72 -18.01 3.58
N ALA A 4 -12.99 -18.30 2.51
CA ALA A 4 -11.93 -19.31 2.53
C ALA A 4 -10.78 -18.95 3.50
N PHE A 5 -10.52 -17.66 3.74
CA PHE A 5 -9.55 -17.24 4.76
C PHE A 5 -9.87 -17.73 6.15
N HIS A 6 -11.17 -17.85 6.50
CA HIS A 6 -11.61 -18.31 7.82
C HIS A 6 -11.05 -19.69 8.14
N SER A 7 -11.04 -20.61 7.17
CA SER A 7 -10.53 -21.97 7.36
C SER A 7 -9.06 -22.00 7.77
N VAL A 8 -8.24 -21.11 7.19
CA VAL A 8 -6.81 -21.00 7.54
C VAL A 8 -6.65 -20.30 8.89
N ILE A 9 -7.38 -19.21 9.14
CA ILE A 9 -7.24 -18.40 10.36
C ILE A 9 -7.63 -19.21 11.60
N THR A 10 -8.67 -20.06 11.50
CA THR A 10 -9.19 -20.88 12.62
C THR A 10 -8.49 -22.22 12.78
N ALA A 11 -7.61 -22.62 11.86
CA ALA A 11 -6.75 -23.77 12.03
C ALA A 11 -5.82 -23.59 13.24
N SER A 12 -5.37 -24.71 13.81
CA SER A 12 -4.44 -24.67 14.94
C SER A 12 -3.12 -23.97 14.56
N ASP A 13 -2.42 -23.46 15.57
CA ASP A 13 -1.12 -22.78 15.35
C ASP A 13 -0.08 -23.71 14.71
N ALA A 14 -0.16 -25.02 14.98
CA ALA A 14 0.70 -26.03 14.39
C ALA A 14 0.38 -26.21 12.89
N GLU A 15 -0.90 -26.38 12.54
CA GLU A 15 -1.32 -26.53 11.13
C GLU A 15 -1.00 -25.31 10.29
N ARG A 16 -1.21 -24.09 10.83
CA ARG A 16 -0.82 -22.85 10.14
C ARG A 16 0.69 -22.77 9.93
N ARG A 17 1.47 -23.13 10.96
CA ARG A 17 2.93 -23.14 10.86
C ARG A 17 3.42 -24.11 9.80
N ASP A 18 2.87 -25.33 9.78
CA ASP A 18 3.24 -26.35 8.81
C ASP A 18 2.90 -25.93 7.38
N LEU A 19 1.72 -25.31 7.18
CA LEU A 19 1.33 -24.71 5.90
C LEU A 19 2.34 -23.68 5.43
N PHE A 20 2.70 -22.71 6.28
CA PHE A 20 3.65 -21.66 5.92
C PHE A 20 5.06 -22.21 5.68
N LEU A 21 5.49 -23.22 6.44
CA LEU A 21 6.77 -23.91 6.21
C LEU A 21 6.81 -24.64 4.87
N GLY A 22 5.73 -25.32 4.50
CA GLY A 22 5.60 -25.99 3.19
C GLY A 22 5.76 -25.00 2.03
N ALA A 23 5.00 -23.91 2.06
CA ALA A 23 5.09 -22.86 1.05
C ALA A 23 6.47 -22.18 1.03
N SER A 24 7.09 -21.95 2.21
CA SER A 24 8.45 -21.42 2.35
C SER A 24 9.48 -22.31 1.66
N ALA A 25 9.41 -23.62 1.89
CA ALA A 25 10.31 -24.59 1.27
C ALA A 25 10.14 -24.63 -0.27
N ARG A 26 8.89 -24.58 -0.76
CA ARG A 26 8.58 -24.55 -2.20
C ARG A 26 9.11 -23.30 -2.88
N LEU A 27 9.00 -22.13 -2.24
CA LEU A 27 9.37 -20.84 -2.81
C LEU A 27 10.82 -20.39 -2.51
N GLY A 28 11.53 -21.09 -1.62
CA GLY A 28 12.89 -20.73 -1.24
C GLY A 28 12.99 -19.37 -0.53
N THR A 29 11.97 -18.98 0.27
CA THR A 29 11.93 -17.71 1.00
C THR A 29 11.73 -17.92 2.49
N ALA A 30 11.97 -16.89 3.31
CA ALA A 30 11.77 -16.99 4.76
C ALA A 30 10.28 -17.27 5.07
N VAL A 31 10.02 -18.14 6.05
CA VAL A 31 8.64 -18.51 6.43
C VAL A 31 7.83 -17.33 6.94
N GLN A 32 8.47 -16.37 7.57
CA GLN A 32 7.83 -15.11 8.01
C GLN A 32 7.29 -14.28 6.84
N ASN A 33 7.96 -14.33 5.68
CA ASN A 33 7.46 -13.67 4.46
C ASN A 33 6.17 -14.31 3.96
N ILE A 34 6.06 -15.65 4.05
CA ILE A 34 4.87 -16.37 3.64
C ILE A 34 3.69 -16.07 4.56
N GLU A 35 3.91 -16.12 5.88
CA GLU A 35 2.87 -15.78 6.85
C GLU A 35 2.41 -14.33 6.67
N LYS A 36 3.36 -13.40 6.52
CA LYS A 36 3.03 -11.99 6.32
C LYS A 36 2.28 -11.76 5.01
N ASP A 37 2.65 -12.43 3.93
CA ASP A 37 1.94 -12.36 2.66
C ASP A 37 0.47 -12.82 2.78
N PHE A 38 0.22 -13.88 3.54
CA PHE A 38 -1.14 -14.33 3.85
C PHE A 38 -1.95 -13.22 4.54
N TRP A 39 -1.37 -12.61 5.58
CA TRP A 39 -2.04 -11.54 6.33
C TRP A 39 -2.16 -10.24 5.53
N VAL A 40 -1.24 -9.93 4.63
CA VAL A 40 -1.37 -8.82 3.66
C VAL A 40 -2.60 -9.05 2.77
N CYS A 41 -2.77 -10.25 2.19
CA CYS A 41 -3.91 -10.56 1.34
C CYS A 41 -5.23 -10.54 2.13
N TRP A 42 -5.27 -11.09 3.35
CA TRP A 42 -6.44 -10.99 4.22
C TRP A 42 -6.78 -9.54 4.57
N THR A 43 -5.79 -8.72 4.88
CA THR A 43 -5.97 -7.28 5.16
C THR A 43 -6.54 -6.55 3.95
N LEU A 44 -6.06 -6.85 2.74
CA LEU A 44 -6.62 -6.30 1.50
C LEU A 44 -8.08 -6.72 1.33
N ASP A 45 -8.44 -7.99 1.61
CA ASP A 45 -9.83 -8.43 1.57
C ASP A 45 -10.71 -7.68 2.59
N ALA A 46 -10.21 -7.48 3.80
CA ALA A 46 -10.92 -6.71 4.83
C ALA A 46 -11.15 -5.26 4.39
N LEU A 47 -10.12 -4.61 3.82
CA LEU A 47 -10.20 -3.21 3.38
C LEU A 47 -11.08 -3.00 2.15
N PHE A 48 -11.04 -3.91 1.16
CA PHE A 48 -11.74 -3.70 -0.11
C PHE A 48 -13.09 -4.41 -0.20
N ASN A 49 -13.31 -5.47 0.57
CA ASN A 49 -14.52 -6.28 0.52
C ASN A 49 -15.25 -6.40 1.88
N GLY A 50 -14.64 -5.94 2.98
CA GLY A 50 -15.20 -6.09 4.31
C GLY A 50 -15.77 -4.81 4.92
N LEU A 51 -15.26 -3.64 4.53
CA LEU A 51 -15.73 -2.36 5.07
C LEU A 51 -17.20 -2.10 4.68
N LYS A 52 -17.89 -1.34 5.54
CA LYS A 52 -19.30 -1.01 5.35
C LYS A 52 -19.52 -0.26 4.04
N ALA A 53 -20.49 -0.70 3.25
CA ALA A 53 -20.90 -0.04 2.02
C ALA A 53 -21.30 1.44 2.26
N GLY A 54 -20.93 2.31 1.31
CA GLY A 54 -21.19 3.76 1.40
C GLY A 54 -20.14 4.54 2.22
N GLY A 55 -19.10 3.88 2.74
CA GLY A 55 -17.92 4.56 3.28
C GLY A 55 -16.99 5.08 2.18
N PRO A 56 -15.94 5.84 2.54
CA PRO A 56 -14.94 6.31 1.60
C PRO A 56 -14.26 5.15 0.83
N ARG A 57 -14.17 5.30 -0.49
CA ARG A 57 -13.48 4.35 -1.37
C ARG A 57 -11.98 4.36 -1.09
N LEU A 58 -11.35 3.21 -1.28
CA LEU A 58 -9.92 3.01 -1.13
C LEU A 58 -9.29 2.66 -2.47
N LEU A 59 -8.03 3.04 -2.64
CA LEU A 59 -7.21 2.77 -3.83
C LEU A 59 -5.88 2.16 -3.40
N PHE A 60 -5.62 0.93 -3.79
CA PHE A 60 -4.37 0.23 -3.51
C PHE A 60 -3.27 0.71 -4.45
N LYS A 61 -2.06 0.88 -3.94
CA LYS A 61 -0.91 1.40 -4.70
C LYS A 61 0.42 0.87 -4.19
N GLY A 62 1.50 1.45 -4.67
CA GLY A 62 2.85 1.22 -4.15
C GLY A 62 3.51 -0.05 -4.63
N GLY A 63 4.57 -0.46 -3.91
CA GLY A 63 5.35 -1.66 -4.28
C GLY A 63 4.55 -2.95 -4.16
N THR A 64 3.72 -3.07 -3.13
CA THR A 64 2.92 -4.26 -2.89
C THR A 64 1.87 -4.46 -3.99
N SER A 65 1.29 -3.37 -4.54
CA SER A 65 0.38 -3.49 -5.69
C SER A 65 1.11 -3.97 -6.94
N LEU A 66 2.33 -3.50 -7.20
CA LEU A 66 3.13 -3.97 -8.34
C LEU A 66 3.47 -5.46 -8.26
N SER A 67 3.76 -5.98 -7.06
CA SER A 67 4.08 -7.39 -6.88
C SER A 67 2.84 -8.28 -6.85
N LYS A 68 1.81 -7.91 -6.07
CA LYS A 68 0.64 -8.77 -5.80
C LYS A 68 -0.45 -8.69 -6.86
N ALA A 69 -0.76 -7.49 -7.35
CA ALA A 69 -1.83 -7.30 -8.31
C ALA A 69 -1.37 -7.47 -9.77
N PHE A 70 -0.10 -7.15 -10.07
CA PHE A 70 0.41 -7.12 -11.45
C PHE A 70 1.59 -8.06 -11.70
N GLY A 71 2.24 -8.62 -10.69
CA GLY A 71 3.39 -9.53 -10.86
C GLY A 71 4.63 -8.87 -11.52
N LEU A 72 4.75 -7.54 -11.43
CA LEU A 72 5.77 -6.76 -12.15
C LEU A 72 7.08 -6.61 -11.40
N ILE A 73 7.12 -6.89 -10.12
CA ILE A 73 8.33 -6.90 -9.30
C ILE A 73 8.42 -8.17 -8.47
N ALA A 74 9.63 -8.71 -8.32
CA ALA A 74 9.88 -9.97 -7.60
C ALA A 74 10.37 -9.77 -6.15
N ARG A 75 10.72 -8.53 -5.75
CA ARG A 75 11.11 -8.27 -4.36
C ARG A 75 9.93 -8.40 -3.41
N PHE A 76 10.18 -8.91 -2.22
CA PHE A 76 9.17 -8.92 -1.17
C PHE A 76 8.73 -7.48 -0.83
N SER A 77 7.44 -7.29 -0.75
CA SER A 77 6.80 -6.03 -0.37
C SER A 77 5.65 -6.34 0.57
N GLU A 78 5.66 -5.71 1.73
CA GLU A 78 4.88 -6.13 2.89
C GLU A 78 3.95 -5.05 3.44
N ASP A 79 4.18 -3.79 3.05
CA ASP A 79 3.36 -2.66 3.46
C ASP A 79 2.18 -2.51 2.50
N ILE A 80 1.00 -2.18 3.01
CA ILE A 80 -0.18 -1.86 2.21
C ILE A 80 -0.29 -0.35 2.09
N ASP A 81 0.06 0.17 0.92
CA ASP A 81 -0.13 1.58 0.60
C ASP A 81 -1.55 1.79 0.05
N ILE A 82 -2.37 2.61 0.71
CA ILE A 82 -3.70 2.97 0.23
C ILE A 82 -3.89 4.49 0.10
N THR A 83 -4.72 4.89 -0.84
CA THR A 83 -5.23 6.26 -0.94
C THR A 83 -6.72 6.23 -0.68
N VAL A 84 -7.17 7.04 0.27
CA VAL A 84 -8.60 7.30 0.49
C VAL A 84 -9.05 8.31 -0.55
N PHE A 85 -10.16 8.03 -1.25
CA PHE A 85 -10.70 8.99 -2.20
C PHE A 85 -11.11 10.26 -1.48
N ARG A 86 -10.41 11.37 -1.76
CA ARG A 86 -10.63 12.65 -1.07
C ARG A 86 -12.03 13.23 -1.27
N ASP A 87 -12.66 12.90 -2.40
CA ASP A 87 -14.03 13.34 -2.68
C ASP A 87 -15.02 12.73 -1.67
N ASP A 88 -14.81 11.47 -1.31
CA ASP A 88 -15.63 10.74 -0.34
C ASP A 88 -15.42 11.25 1.11
N LEU A 89 -14.34 12.00 1.34
CA LEU A 89 -14.06 12.72 2.58
C LEU A 89 -14.63 14.16 2.59
N GLY A 90 -15.37 14.54 1.55
CA GLY A 90 -15.83 15.92 1.37
C GLY A 90 -14.69 16.91 1.04
N GLN A 91 -13.56 16.40 0.58
CA GLN A 91 -12.36 17.16 0.29
C GLN A 91 -11.94 17.04 -1.20
N GLY A 92 -12.92 17.00 -2.11
CA GLY A 92 -12.66 17.01 -3.55
C GLY A 92 -11.75 18.18 -3.95
N ALA A 93 -10.73 17.90 -4.75
CA ALA A 93 -9.75 18.89 -5.19
C ALA A 93 -9.18 18.45 -6.55
N GLU A 94 -9.65 19.11 -7.58
CA GLU A 94 -9.10 18.97 -8.92
C GLU A 94 -7.75 19.72 -9.04
N ILE A 95 -6.86 19.22 -9.89
CA ILE A 95 -5.54 19.83 -10.13
C ILE A 95 -5.71 21.29 -10.57
N THR A 96 -6.65 21.56 -11.49
CA THR A 96 -6.93 22.90 -12.01
C THR A 96 -7.39 23.88 -10.94
N ASP A 97 -8.19 23.40 -9.97
CA ASP A 97 -8.68 24.23 -8.87
C ASP A 97 -7.53 24.60 -7.92
N LEU A 98 -6.64 23.64 -7.63
CA LEU A 98 -5.46 23.85 -6.78
C LEU A 98 -4.45 24.80 -7.43
N ASP A 99 -4.23 24.71 -8.73
CA ASP A 99 -3.34 25.60 -9.48
C ASP A 99 -3.83 27.05 -9.49
N ALA A 100 -5.14 27.27 -9.46
CA ALA A 100 -5.72 28.61 -9.40
C ALA A 100 -5.59 29.28 -8.02
N LEU A 101 -5.16 28.53 -6.99
CA LEU A 101 -5.04 29.04 -5.63
C LEU A 101 -3.66 29.72 -5.41
N SER A 102 -3.64 30.74 -4.54
CA SER A 102 -2.38 31.22 -3.99
C SER A 102 -1.69 30.10 -3.16
N GLY A 103 -0.36 30.10 -3.08
CA GLY A 103 0.39 29.07 -2.34
C GLY A 103 -0.10 28.88 -0.89
N LYS A 104 -0.52 29.95 -0.20
CA LYS A 104 -1.10 29.84 1.15
C LYS A 104 -2.45 29.11 1.15
N LYS A 105 -3.31 29.41 0.19
CA LYS A 105 -4.64 28.75 0.06
C LYS A 105 -4.50 27.28 -0.38
N CYS A 106 -3.59 27.02 -1.32
CA CYS A 106 -3.28 25.65 -1.74
C CYS A 106 -2.80 24.80 -0.56
N ARG A 107 -1.85 25.30 0.24
CA ARG A 107 -1.36 24.62 1.45
C ARG A 107 -2.48 24.35 2.44
N ALA A 108 -3.32 25.33 2.74
CA ALA A 108 -4.47 25.15 3.63
C ALA A 108 -5.44 24.08 3.11
N ARG A 109 -5.64 23.98 1.79
CA ARG A 109 -6.46 22.94 1.16
C ARG A 109 -5.83 21.55 1.31
N LEU A 110 -4.53 21.42 1.10
CA LEU A 110 -3.79 20.16 1.28
C LEU A 110 -3.77 19.71 2.75
N ASP A 111 -3.71 20.66 3.69
CA ASP A 111 -3.82 20.36 5.12
C ASP A 111 -5.22 19.85 5.48
N ALA A 112 -6.27 20.47 4.95
CA ALA A 112 -7.66 20.00 5.15
C ALA A 112 -7.88 18.57 4.61
N ILE A 113 -7.31 18.24 3.45
CA ILE A 113 -7.34 16.87 2.89
C ILE A 113 -6.65 15.89 3.84
N ARG A 114 -5.45 16.24 4.34
CA ARG A 114 -4.72 15.41 5.31
C ARG A 114 -5.52 15.19 6.59
N ASP A 115 -6.04 16.26 7.18
CA ASP A 115 -6.75 16.22 8.46
C ASP A 115 -8.05 15.41 8.38
N ALA A 116 -8.79 15.53 7.27
CA ALA A 116 -9.96 14.70 7.01
C ALA A 116 -9.59 13.21 6.87
N CYS A 117 -8.49 12.90 6.19
CA CYS A 117 -7.97 11.55 6.06
C CYS A 117 -7.55 10.97 7.41
N GLN A 118 -6.81 11.72 8.23
CA GLN A 118 -6.42 11.33 9.59
C GLN A 118 -7.65 11.00 10.45
N THR A 119 -8.66 11.86 10.40
CA THR A 119 -9.92 11.65 11.15
C THR A 119 -10.61 10.35 10.73
N TYR A 120 -10.66 10.08 9.42
CA TYR A 120 -11.23 8.83 8.91
C TYR A 120 -10.45 7.60 9.36
N ILE A 121 -9.11 7.65 9.26
CA ILE A 121 -8.23 6.52 9.62
C ILE A 121 -8.32 6.23 11.12
N ALA A 122 -8.14 7.26 11.96
CA ALA A 122 -8.14 7.12 13.41
C ALA A 122 -9.51 6.71 14.00
N GLY A 123 -10.59 7.03 13.33
CA GLY A 123 -11.96 6.75 13.79
C GLY A 123 -12.64 5.62 13.00
N PRO A 124 -13.38 5.96 11.92
CA PRO A 124 -14.23 4.99 11.21
C PRO A 124 -13.49 3.78 10.65
N LEU A 125 -12.31 3.97 10.02
CA LEU A 125 -11.54 2.88 9.45
C LEU A 125 -11.04 1.92 10.54
N THR A 126 -10.41 2.46 11.59
CA THR A 126 -9.92 1.67 12.73
C THR A 126 -11.05 0.88 13.39
N ALA A 127 -12.19 1.50 13.67
CA ALA A 127 -13.33 0.83 14.31
C ALA A 127 -13.89 -0.30 13.43
N GLN A 128 -14.08 -0.08 12.13
CA GLN A 128 -14.60 -1.09 11.22
C GLN A 128 -13.61 -2.24 11.03
N PHE A 129 -12.33 -1.94 10.84
CA PHE A 129 -11.31 -2.97 10.66
C PHE A 129 -11.15 -3.82 11.94
N THR A 130 -11.15 -3.20 13.13
CA THR A 130 -11.13 -3.94 14.42
C THR A 130 -12.33 -4.87 14.53
N HIS A 131 -13.52 -4.42 14.17
CA HIS A 131 -14.72 -5.27 14.18
C HIS A 131 -14.60 -6.45 13.20
N LEU A 132 -14.08 -6.24 12.00
CA LEU A 132 -13.83 -7.30 11.02
C LEU A 132 -12.79 -8.31 11.55
N ALA A 133 -11.70 -7.83 12.14
CA ALA A 133 -10.70 -8.71 12.73
C ALA A 133 -11.28 -9.54 13.87
N ALA A 134 -12.02 -8.93 14.79
CA ALA A 134 -12.66 -9.60 15.93
C ALA A 134 -13.72 -10.63 15.49
N SER A 135 -14.27 -10.54 14.29
CA SER A 135 -15.22 -11.52 13.76
C SER A 135 -14.58 -12.88 13.40
N VAL A 136 -13.26 -12.93 13.24
CA VAL A 136 -12.54 -14.14 12.80
C VAL A 136 -11.31 -14.47 13.66
N ILE A 137 -10.81 -13.51 14.46
CA ILE A 137 -9.63 -13.66 15.31
C ILE A 137 -10.04 -13.31 16.75
N PRO A 138 -9.72 -14.14 17.77
CA PRO A 138 -9.94 -13.78 19.18
C PRO A 138 -9.28 -12.44 19.51
N GLU A 139 -9.98 -11.57 20.25
CA GLU A 139 -9.55 -10.19 20.51
C GLU A 139 -8.17 -10.09 21.18
N GLU A 140 -7.83 -11.06 22.03
CA GLU A 140 -6.53 -11.15 22.70
C GLU A 140 -5.37 -11.56 21.78
N ARG A 141 -5.67 -12.01 20.55
CA ARG A 141 -4.68 -12.54 19.60
C ARG A 141 -4.29 -11.55 18.49
N PHE A 142 -4.92 -10.39 18.44
CA PHE A 142 -4.54 -9.34 17.49
C PHE A 142 -4.56 -7.96 18.13
N ARG A 143 -3.95 -7.00 17.47
CA ARG A 143 -3.97 -5.60 17.87
C ARG A 143 -3.92 -4.71 16.61
N LEU A 144 -4.73 -3.66 16.62
CA LEU A 144 -4.67 -2.59 15.62
C LEU A 144 -4.34 -1.29 16.34
N GLU A 145 -3.26 -0.64 15.96
CA GLU A 145 -2.81 0.58 16.60
C GLU A 145 -2.19 1.56 15.59
N PRO A 146 -2.16 2.86 15.87
CA PRO A 146 -1.40 3.81 15.06
C PRO A 146 0.09 3.46 15.04
N ASP A 147 0.74 3.66 13.89
CA ASP A 147 2.20 3.49 13.80
C ASP A 147 2.91 4.66 14.52
N PRO A 148 3.66 4.39 15.61
CA PRO A 148 4.34 5.45 16.36
C PRO A 148 5.44 6.15 15.56
N ASP A 149 5.94 5.53 14.49
CA ASP A 149 6.96 6.09 13.62
C ASP A 149 6.37 7.04 12.54
N ASP A 150 5.03 7.03 12.36
CA ASP A 150 4.33 7.90 11.41
C ASP A 150 3.92 9.23 12.04
N LYS A 151 4.67 10.29 11.71
CA LYS A 151 4.41 11.65 12.21
C LYS A 151 3.12 12.27 11.67
N ASP A 152 2.66 11.78 10.52
CA ASP A 152 1.44 12.27 9.89
C ASP A 152 0.18 11.55 10.43
N GLY A 153 0.34 10.52 11.26
CA GLY A 153 -0.77 9.81 11.91
C GLY A 153 -1.75 9.16 10.92
N GLN A 154 -1.26 8.73 9.78
CA GLN A 154 -2.04 8.13 8.69
C GLN A 154 -1.76 6.64 8.52
N SER A 155 -0.88 6.06 9.33
CA SER A 155 -0.50 4.65 9.27
C SER A 155 -1.02 3.87 10.46
N LEU A 156 -1.47 2.63 10.20
CA LEU A 156 -1.90 1.66 11.20
C LEU A 156 -1.01 0.43 11.14
N LEU A 157 -0.77 -0.18 12.30
CA LEU A 157 -0.12 -1.49 12.43
C LEU A 157 -1.16 -2.52 12.86
N PHE A 158 -1.43 -3.48 12.01
CA PHE A 158 -2.24 -4.65 12.32
C PHE A 158 -1.33 -5.81 12.74
N TRP A 159 -1.22 -6.04 14.05
CA TRP A 159 -0.49 -7.15 14.65
C TRP A 159 -1.38 -8.39 14.57
N TYR A 160 -1.02 -9.32 13.73
CA TYR A 160 -1.77 -10.55 13.50
C TYR A 160 -1.27 -11.70 14.43
N PRO A 161 -2.05 -12.79 14.62
CA PRO A 161 -1.65 -13.93 15.47
C PRO A 161 -0.57 -14.76 14.78
N ALA A 162 0.68 -14.29 14.85
CA ALA A 162 1.83 -14.90 14.21
C ALA A 162 2.15 -16.27 14.81
N VAL A 163 2.48 -17.23 13.95
CA VAL A 163 2.88 -18.60 14.32
C VAL A 163 4.31 -18.93 13.88
N THR A 164 4.95 -18.05 13.09
CA THR A 164 6.30 -18.26 12.56
C THR A 164 7.33 -17.26 13.14
N ALA A 165 6.90 -16.32 14.00
CA ALA A 165 7.78 -15.34 14.61
C ALA A 165 8.82 -16.01 15.51
N THR A 166 10.08 -15.54 15.43
CA THR A 166 11.17 -15.94 16.33
C THR A 166 11.77 -14.71 17.02
N THR A 167 12.42 -14.92 18.16
CA THR A 167 13.06 -13.84 18.92
C THR A 167 14.19 -13.24 18.10
N GLY A 168 14.12 -11.91 17.83
CA GLY A 168 15.14 -11.19 17.08
C GLY A 168 14.87 -11.08 15.58
N ASP A 169 13.69 -11.48 15.10
CA ASP A 169 13.31 -11.32 13.70
C ASP A 169 13.37 -9.86 13.24
N TYR A 170 13.94 -9.63 12.08
CA TYR A 170 13.95 -8.32 11.43
C TYR A 170 12.55 -7.90 10.94
N ILE A 171 11.72 -8.88 10.58
CA ILE A 171 10.38 -8.66 10.06
C ILE A 171 9.40 -8.62 11.23
N ARG A 172 8.72 -7.49 11.42
CA ARG A 172 7.65 -7.34 12.41
C ARG A 172 6.46 -8.23 12.02
N SER A 173 5.87 -8.93 12.97
CA SER A 173 4.63 -9.71 12.78
C SER A 173 3.39 -8.80 12.72
N ALA A 174 3.48 -7.76 11.94
CA ALA A 174 2.42 -6.78 11.71
C ALA A 174 2.34 -6.40 10.24
N VAL A 175 1.13 -6.21 9.72
CA VAL A 175 0.88 -5.57 8.43
C VAL A 175 0.78 -4.07 8.68
N LYS A 176 1.65 -3.29 8.02
CA LYS A 176 1.55 -1.84 8.02
C LYS A 176 0.58 -1.40 6.93
N ILE A 177 -0.42 -0.61 7.30
CA ILE A 177 -1.37 0.04 6.40
C ILE A 177 -0.98 1.51 6.34
N GLU A 178 -0.31 1.92 5.26
CA GLU A 178 0.06 3.32 5.02
C GLU A 178 -1.05 3.98 4.20
N ALA A 179 -1.85 4.82 4.85
CA ALA A 179 -2.95 5.50 4.19
C ALA A 179 -2.62 6.96 3.89
N GLY A 180 -3.39 7.57 3.01
CA GLY A 180 -3.31 8.98 2.66
C GLY A 180 -4.42 9.39 1.71
N ALA A 181 -4.59 10.68 1.42
CA ALA A 181 -5.59 11.17 0.48
C ALA A 181 -5.02 12.14 -0.56
N LYS A 182 -3.69 12.33 -0.56
CA LYS A 182 -3.01 13.26 -1.47
C LYS A 182 -2.53 12.62 -2.77
N SER A 183 -2.41 11.30 -2.85
CA SER A 183 -1.96 10.62 -4.07
C SER A 183 -2.98 10.78 -5.20
N ALA A 184 -2.51 10.60 -6.43
CA ALA A 184 -3.38 10.56 -7.59
C ALA A 184 -4.31 9.36 -7.53
N LEU A 185 -5.51 9.52 -8.09
CA LEU A 185 -6.56 8.51 -8.08
C LEU A 185 -6.67 7.76 -9.41
N ASP A 186 -6.17 8.33 -10.48
CA ASP A 186 -6.28 7.80 -11.84
C ASP A 186 -4.92 7.70 -12.56
N PRO A 187 -4.79 6.78 -13.51
CA PRO A 187 -5.74 5.71 -13.85
C PRO A 187 -5.69 4.55 -12.85
N HIS A 188 -6.84 3.91 -12.62
CA HIS A 188 -6.94 2.73 -11.76
C HIS A 188 -7.75 1.60 -12.42
N VAL A 189 -7.70 0.40 -11.84
CA VAL A 189 -8.43 -0.79 -12.31
C VAL A 189 -8.75 -1.71 -11.13
N ALA A 190 -9.83 -2.48 -11.23
CA ALA A 190 -10.07 -3.57 -10.31
C ALA A 190 -9.11 -4.72 -10.62
N ALA A 191 -8.35 -5.15 -9.61
CA ALA A 191 -7.39 -6.24 -9.70
C ALA A 191 -7.74 -7.35 -8.71
N SER A 192 -7.04 -8.49 -8.85
CA SER A 192 -7.11 -9.60 -7.90
C SER A 192 -5.74 -9.84 -7.29
N VAL A 193 -5.70 -10.24 -6.03
CA VAL A 193 -4.48 -10.63 -5.32
C VAL A 193 -4.68 -12.01 -4.69
N THR A 194 -3.61 -12.81 -4.63
CA THR A 194 -3.68 -14.19 -4.13
C THR A 194 -2.48 -14.43 -3.22
N PRO A 195 -2.69 -15.01 -2.01
CA PRO A 195 -1.59 -15.38 -1.12
C PRO A 195 -0.70 -16.45 -1.72
N TYR A 196 0.58 -16.46 -1.38
CA TYR A 196 1.53 -17.47 -1.85
C TYR A 196 1.16 -18.88 -1.43
N VAL A 197 0.50 -19.05 -0.28
CA VAL A 197 0.05 -20.37 0.24
C VAL A 197 -1.09 -21.01 -0.57
N THR A 198 -1.77 -20.26 -1.44
CA THR A 198 -2.93 -20.79 -2.19
C THR A 198 -2.56 -22.01 -3.04
N GLN A 199 -1.32 -22.08 -3.55
CA GLN A 199 -0.84 -23.25 -4.31
C GLN A 199 -0.69 -24.52 -3.46
N ASP A 200 -0.60 -24.38 -2.15
CA ASP A 200 -0.49 -25.48 -1.19
C ASP A 200 -1.87 -25.89 -0.63
N LEU A 201 -2.93 -25.22 -1.07
CA LEU A 201 -4.32 -25.41 -0.63
C LEU A 201 -5.25 -25.58 -1.85
N PRO A 202 -5.16 -26.70 -2.59
CA PRO A 202 -5.87 -26.86 -3.86
C PRO A 202 -7.40 -26.79 -3.75
N ASP A 203 -7.95 -27.08 -2.57
CA ASP A 203 -9.38 -27.07 -2.30
C ASP A 203 -9.90 -25.69 -1.80
N LEU A 204 -9.02 -24.69 -1.64
CA LEU A 204 -9.37 -23.36 -1.16
C LEU A 204 -8.93 -22.27 -2.13
N ASP A 205 -9.89 -21.48 -2.62
CA ASP A 205 -9.58 -20.27 -3.39
C ASP A 205 -9.47 -19.06 -2.45
N LEU A 206 -8.25 -18.66 -2.15
CA LEU A 206 -7.93 -17.48 -1.33
C LEU A 206 -7.79 -16.19 -2.17
N THR A 207 -8.28 -16.18 -3.40
CA THR A 207 -8.20 -15.00 -4.27
C THR A 207 -9.09 -13.89 -3.73
N VAL A 208 -8.48 -12.72 -3.54
CA VAL A 208 -9.17 -11.47 -3.20
C VAL A 208 -9.42 -10.71 -4.49
N THR A 209 -10.68 -10.55 -4.84
CA THR A 209 -11.12 -9.81 -6.05
C THR A 209 -11.49 -8.36 -5.71
N ASN A 210 -11.76 -7.55 -6.75
CA ASN A 210 -12.23 -6.16 -6.61
C ASN A 210 -11.30 -5.23 -5.81
N VAL A 211 -10.02 -5.51 -5.78
CA VAL A 211 -9.03 -4.60 -5.18
C VAL A 211 -8.78 -3.46 -6.17
N ILE A 212 -9.41 -2.32 -5.94
CA ILE A 212 -9.23 -1.13 -6.78
C ILE A 212 -7.79 -0.65 -6.66
N THR A 213 -7.05 -0.70 -7.76
CA THR A 213 -5.59 -0.58 -7.76
C THR A 213 -5.12 0.43 -8.81
N VAL A 214 -4.19 1.30 -8.43
CA VAL A 214 -3.51 2.22 -9.36
C VAL A 214 -2.83 1.41 -10.46
N LYS A 215 -3.02 1.80 -11.72
CA LYS A 215 -2.38 1.13 -12.84
C LYS A 215 -0.85 1.27 -12.81
N PRO A 216 -0.11 0.27 -13.34
CA PRO A 216 1.35 0.27 -13.32
C PRO A 216 1.99 1.47 -14.03
N GLU A 217 1.39 1.97 -15.13
CA GLU A 217 1.88 3.13 -15.86
C GLU A 217 1.89 4.40 -14.99
N ARG A 218 0.88 4.61 -14.14
CA ARG A 218 0.88 5.71 -13.17
C ARG A 218 1.98 5.52 -12.15
N THR A 219 2.08 4.32 -11.58
CA THR A 219 3.13 4.01 -10.59
C THR A 219 4.54 4.17 -11.18
N PHE A 220 4.72 3.86 -12.47
CA PHE A 220 5.99 4.09 -13.18
C PHE A 220 6.37 5.58 -13.15
N TRP A 221 5.48 6.46 -13.62
CA TRP A 221 5.76 7.90 -13.67
C TRP A 221 5.87 8.52 -12.27
N ASP A 222 5.05 8.13 -11.31
CA ASP A 222 5.18 8.58 -9.92
C ASP A 222 6.56 8.23 -9.34
N LYS A 223 7.10 7.02 -9.64
CA LYS A 223 8.45 6.64 -9.23
C LYS A 223 9.54 7.42 -9.96
N VAL A 224 9.35 7.75 -11.24
CA VAL A 224 10.25 8.64 -11.98
C VAL A 224 10.30 10.01 -11.31
N MET A 225 9.15 10.56 -10.88
CA MET A 225 9.11 11.84 -10.14
C MET A 225 9.81 11.73 -8.78
N ILE A 226 9.67 10.61 -8.07
CA ILE A 226 10.42 10.37 -6.82
C ILE A 226 11.93 10.37 -7.09
N LEU A 227 12.40 9.67 -8.12
CA LEU A 227 13.83 9.62 -8.47
C LEU A 227 14.35 11.00 -8.90
N HIS A 228 13.56 11.77 -9.66
CA HIS A 228 13.89 13.16 -9.98
C HIS A 228 14.07 13.99 -8.70
N GLY A 229 13.10 13.94 -7.78
CA GLY A 229 13.17 14.67 -6.52
C GLY A 229 14.38 14.27 -5.65
N LEU A 230 14.70 12.98 -5.57
CA LEU A 230 15.87 12.48 -4.84
C LEU A 230 17.18 13.00 -5.46
N ARG A 231 17.25 13.06 -6.80
CA ARG A 231 18.40 13.64 -7.51
C ARG A 231 18.54 15.13 -7.22
N GLN A 232 17.45 15.91 -7.31
CA GLN A 232 17.45 17.34 -7.01
C GLN A 232 17.86 17.62 -5.55
N TRP A 233 17.38 16.80 -4.61
CA TRP A 233 17.80 16.89 -3.21
C TRP A 233 19.31 16.71 -3.06
N HIS A 234 19.85 15.63 -3.67
CA HIS A 234 21.30 15.35 -3.61
C HIS A 234 22.11 16.50 -4.24
N ASP A 235 21.70 17.00 -5.40
CA ASP A 235 22.44 18.08 -6.10
C ASP A 235 22.47 19.38 -5.29
N ARG A 236 21.43 19.65 -4.48
CA ARG A 236 21.33 20.86 -3.66
C ARG A 236 21.94 20.72 -2.27
N ARG A 237 21.88 19.53 -1.67
CA ARG A 237 22.27 19.28 -0.29
C ARG A 237 23.58 18.53 -0.14
N GLY A 238 24.09 17.88 -1.19
CA GLY A 238 25.30 17.07 -1.15
C GLY A 238 25.15 15.75 -0.38
N GLU A 239 23.94 15.39 0.00
CA GLU A 239 23.63 14.20 0.79
C GLU A 239 22.40 13.45 0.27
N LEU A 240 22.28 12.18 0.61
CA LEU A 240 21.08 11.40 0.29
C LEU A 240 19.94 11.72 1.26
N ARG A 241 18.76 11.96 0.75
CA ARG A 241 17.57 12.19 1.57
C ARG A 241 17.34 10.98 2.48
N HIS A 242 17.06 11.23 3.77
CA HIS A 242 16.89 10.20 4.81
C HIS A 242 18.06 9.21 4.90
N GLY A 243 19.30 9.67 4.66
CA GLY A 243 20.48 8.80 4.67
C GLY A 243 20.49 7.70 3.61
N GLY A 244 19.72 7.87 2.53
CA GLY A 244 19.62 6.88 1.46
C GLY A 244 18.76 5.65 1.78
N GLN A 245 18.09 5.62 2.93
CA GLN A 245 17.24 4.49 3.30
C GLN A 245 16.13 4.27 2.27
N ARG A 246 15.97 3.01 1.88
CA ARG A 246 14.93 2.55 0.94
C ARG A 246 14.99 3.19 -0.48
N VAL A 247 16.01 3.99 -0.80
CA VAL A 247 16.15 4.63 -2.12
C VAL A 247 16.34 3.60 -3.23
N SER A 248 17.16 2.58 -2.99
CA SER A 248 17.48 1.52 -3.98
C SER A 248 16.24 0.81 -4.52
N ARG A 249 15.17 0.66 -3.73
CA ARG A 249 13.95 0.00 -4.19
C ARG A 249 13.22 0.81 -5.28
N HIS A 250 13.30 2.14 -5.28
CA HIS A 250 12.70 2.94 -6.35
C HIS A 250 13.41 2.71 -7.69
N TYR A 251 14.75 2.64 -7.67
CA TYR A 251 15.54 2.29 -8.87
C TYR A 251 15.22 0.87 -9.35
N TYR A 252 15.18 -0.10 -8.44
CA TYR A 252 14.82 -1.48 -8.75
C TYR A 252 13.43 -1.56 -9.39
N ASP A 253 12.43 -0.93 -8.78
CA ASP A 253 11.06 -0.96 -9.27
C ASP A 253 10.95 -0.34 -10.66
N VAL A 254 11.56 0.84 -10.89
CA VAL A 254 11.57 1.48 -12.22
C VAL A 254 12.27 0.59 -13.24
N HIS A 255 13.42 -0.01 -12.88
CA HIS A 255 14.13 -0.94 -13.77
C HIS A 255 13.23 -2.13 -14.16
N GLN A 256 12.55 -2.77 -13.19
CA GLN A 256 11.65 -3.88 -13.47
C GLN A 256 10.46 -3.46 -14.35
N LEU A 257 9.86 -2.30 -14.05
CA LEU A 257 8.77 -1.74 -14.86
C LEU A 257 9.20 -1.46 -16.31
N MET A 258 10.45 -1.02 -16.52
CA MET A 258 11.01 -0.83 -17.86
C MET A 258 11.22 -2.14 -18.64
N GLN A 259 11.25 -3.28 -17.98
CA GLN A 259 11.35 -4.61 -18.61
C GLN A 259 9.96 -5.23 -18.88
N ALA A 260 8.89 -4.63 -18.39
CA ALA A 260 7.53 -5.15 -18.59
C ALA A 260 7.14 -5.11 -20.08
N PRO A 261 6.32 -6.05 -20.58
CA PRO A 261 5.86 -6.05 -21.98
C PRO A 261 5.18 -4.75 -22.42
N SER A 262 4.49 -4.08 -21.48
CA SER A 262 3.80 -2.80 -21.75
C SER A 262 4.68 -1.57 -21.56
N ALA A 263 5.94 -1.72 -21.18
CA ALA A 263 6.83 -0.60 -20.81
C ALA A 263 6.99 0.45 -21.91
N THR A 264 7.09 0.02 -23.18
CA THR A 264 7.23 0.94 -24.33
C THR A 264 6.03 1.89 -24.41
N ALA A 265 4.80 1.40 -24.18
CA ALA A 265 3.61 2.24 -24.21
C ALA A 265 3.63 3.26 -23.06
N TRP A 266 4.06 2.85 -21.85
CA TRP A 266 4.14 3.76 -20.71
C TRP A 266 5.19 4.86 -20.86
N GLN A 267 6.35 4.52 -21.46
CA GLN A 267 7.46 5.45 -21.65
C GLN A 267 7.14 6.57 -22.67
N VAL A 268 6.24 6.33 -23.60
CA VAL A 268 5.82 7.31 -24.61
C VAL A 268 4.52 8.03 -24.26
N ASP A 269 3.89 7.69 -23.14
CA ASP A 269 2.71 8.37 -22.63
C ASP A 269 3.11 9.69 -21.98
N HIS A 270 3.35 10.69 -22.83
CA HIS A 270 3.76 12.02 -22.36
C HIS A 270 2.62 12.78 -21.67
N GLU A 271 1.36 12.48 -21.98
CA GLU A 271 0.22 13.12 -21.32
C GLU A 271 0.16 12.67 -19.84
N LEU A 272 0.25 11.37 -19.59
CA LEU A 272 0.33 10.84 -18.22
C LEU A 272 1.57 11.32 -17.48
N ALA A 273 2.73 11.41 -18.16
CA ALA A 273 3.96 11.94 -17.55
C ALA A 273 3.79 13.39 -17.07
N ILE A 274 3.18 14.24 -17.89
CA ILE A 274 2.91 15.66 -17.56
C ILE A 274 1.92 15.74 -16.40
N ASP A 275 0.86 14.93 -16.40
CA ASP A 275 -0.10 14.86 -15.29
C ASP A 275 0.59 14.45 -13.99
N CYS A 276 1.44 13.41 -14.02
CA CYS A 276 2.21 12.98 -12.85
C CYS A 276 3.14 14.08 -12.32
N ALA A 277 3.83 14.80 -13.19
CA ALA A 277 4.71 15.90 -12.80
C ALA A 277 3.90 17.06 -12.19
N HIS A 278 2.76 17.40 -12.79
CA HIS A 278 1.87 18.45 -12.31
C HIS A 278 1.28 18.09 -10.93
N HIS A 279 0.77 16.86 -10.79
CA HIS A 279 0.29 16.35 -9.52
C HIS A 279 1.39 16.34 -8.44
N ALA A 280 2.60 15.85 -8.76
CA ALA A 280 3.72 15.82 -7.83
C ALA A 280 4.09 17.23 -7.35
N ARG A 281 4.12 18.22 -8.25
CA ARG A 281 4.39 19.62 -7.92
C ARG A 281 3.36 20.19 -6.95
N LEU A 282 2.07 19.94 -7.17
CA LEU A 282 1.01 20.53 -6.36
C LEU A 282 0.88 19.86 -4.98
N PHE A 283 0.89 18.52 -4.94
CA PHE A 283 0.61 17.77 -3.72
C PHE A 283 1.85 17.48 -2.86
N PHE A 284 3.04 17.42 -3.47
CA PHE A 284 4.30 17.05 -2.79
C PHE A 284 5.45 18.03 -3.08
N GLY A 285 5.17 19.13 -3.76
CA GLY A 285 6.17 20.08 -4.20
C GLY A 285 6.95 20.69 -3.06
N SER A 286 8.26 20.77 -3.25
CA SER A 286 9.16 21.56 -2.41
C SER A 286 10.34 22.05 -3.25
N ALA A 287 10.91 23.20 -2.88
CA ALA A 287 12.06 23.77 -3.56
C ALA A 287 13.25 22.79 -3.60
N ASP A 288 13.46 22.01 -2.54
CA ASP A 288 14.57 21.04 -2.45
C ASP A 288 14.40 19.84 -3.39
N LEU A 289 13.19 19.54 -3.80
CA LEU A 289 12.88 18.44 -4.72
C LEU A 289 12.79 18.88 -6.19
N GLY A 290 12.89 20.19 -6.45
CA GLY A 290 12.74 20.73 -7.79
C GLY A 290 11.32 20.60 -8.37
N LEU A 291 10.32 20.50 -7.50
CA LEU A 291 8.91 20.34 -7.83
C LEU A 291 8.10 21.55 -7.37
#